data_180364d5b76b758f926d773fcc6f9909
#
_entry.id   180364d5b76b758f926d773fcc6f9909
#
_cell.length_a   1.000
_cell.length_b   1.000
_cell.length_c   1.000
_cell.angle_alpha   90.00
_cell.angle_beta   90.00
_cell.angle_gamma   90.00
#
_symmetry.space_group_name_H-M   'P 1'
#
loop_
_entity.id
_entity.type
_entity.pdbx_description
1 polymer ?
#
loop_
_entity_poly.entity_id
_entity_poly.type
_entity_poly.pdbx_seq_one_letter_code
_entity_poly.pdbx_strand_id
1 'polypeptide(L)' 'MKAILEFDDESELLDAVNGYKWRIIAWELDQYLRGIIKHGYIGNREATEGEVEMADLCRTKLRELINDDGLNFNE' A
#
# COMPACT_ATOMS: atom_id res chain seq x y z
N MET A 1 16.76 -3.73 -18.89
CA MET A 1 16.80 -5.19 -18.71
C MET A 1 15.49 -5.79 -19.14
N LYS A 2 15.55 -6.89 -19.85
CA LYS A 2 14.35 -7.56 -20.34
C LYS A 2 14.07 -8.79 -19.51
N ALA A 3 12.95 -8.82 -18.83
CA ALA A 3 12.54 -9.98 -18.06
C ALA A 3 11.49 -10.78 -18.86
N ILE A 4 11.71 -12.07 -18.99
CA ILE A 4 10.75 -12.97 -19.61
C ILE A 4 10.11 -13.77 -18.49
N LEU A 5 8.79 -13.65 -18.38
CA LEU A 5 8.00 -14.41 -17.44
C LEU A 5 7.28 -15.53 -18.21
N GLU A 6 7.56 -16.76 -17.81
CA GLU A 6 6.89 -17.93 -18.38
C GLU A 6 5.94 -18.50 -17.33
N PHE A 7 4.70 -18.75 -17.74
CA PHE A 7 3.67 -19.31 -16.87
C PHE A 7 3.16 -20.59 -17.49
N ASP A 8 3.08 -21.64 -16.68
CA ASP A 8 2.62 -22.95 -17.13
C ASP A 8 1.11 -23.00 -17.33
N ASP A 9 0.36 -22.08 -16.68
CA ASP A 9 -1.09 -22.01 -16.80
C ASP A 9 -1.62 -20.59 -16.54
N GLU A 10 -2.93 -20.41 -16.79
CA GLU A 10 -3.60 -19.12 -16.59
C GLU A 10 -3.63 -18.68 -15.13
N SER A 11 -3.64 -19.64 -14.21
CA SER A 11 -3.67 -19.37 -12.77
C SER A 11 -2.42 -18.59 -12.33
N GLU A 12 -1.24 -19.01 -12.79
CA GLU A 12 0.01 -18.33 -12.50
C GLU A 12 0.04 -16.92 -13.09
N LEU A 13 -0.47 -16.77 -14.30
CA LEU A 13 -0.55 -15.46 -14.96
C LEU A 13 -1.48 -14.52 -14.20
N LEU A 14 -2.65 -15.01 -13.77
CA LEU A 14 -3.60 -14.23 -12.98
C LEU A 14 -3.01 -13.81 -11.63
N ASP A 15 -2.26 -14.69 -10.99
CA ASP A 15 -1.60 -14.38 -9.72
C ASP A 15 -0.57 -13.27 -9.90
N ALA A 16 0.19 -13.28 -10.98
CA ALA A 16 1.16 -12.23 -11.28
C ALA A 16 0.47 -10.88 -11.52
N VAL A 17 -0.62 -10.86 -12.27
CA VAL A 17 -1.41 -9.65 -12.54
C VAL A 17 -2.06 -9.15 -11.26
N ASN A 18 -2.62 -10.03 -10.44
CA ASN A 18 -3.24 -9.68 -9.17
C ASN A 18 -2.21 -9.14 -8.17
N GLY A 19 -0.98 -9.65 -8.19
CA GLY A 19 0.11 -9.11 -7.37
C GLY A 19 0.37 -7.64 -7.65
N TYR A 20 0.34 -7.24 -8.93
CA TYR A 20 0.46 -5.84 -9.32
C TYR A 20 -0.70 -5.00 -8.79
N LYS A 21 -1.93 -5.52 -8.86
CA LYS A 21 -3.10 -4.82 -8.33
C LYS A 21 -3.03 -4.64 -6.81
N TRP A 22 -2.57 -5.64 -6.09
CA TRP A 22 -2.38 -5.54 -4.64
C TRP A 22 -1.38 -4.46 -4.27
N ARG A 23 -0.32 -4.31 -5.06
CA ARG A 23 0.66 -3.25 -4.85
C ARG A 23 0.03 -1.87 -4.98
N ILE A 24 -0.83 -1.67 -5.98
CA ILE A 24 -1.55 -0.40 -6.17
C ILE A 24 -2.48 -0.12 -5.00
N ILE A 25 -3.20 -1.13 -4.54
CA ILE A 25 -4.12 -1.02 -3.40
C ILE A 25 -3.35 -0.63 -2.14
N ALA A 26 -2.21 -1.28 -1.88
CA ALA A 26 -1.38 -0.97 -0.73
C ALA A 26 -0.84 0.46 -0.80
N TRP A 27 -0.43 0.90 -1.97
CA TRP A 27 0.03 2.27 -2.18
C TRP A 27 -1.08 3.28 -1.95
N GLU A 28 -2.28 3.01 -2.44
CA GLU A 28 -3.45 3.87 -2.24
C GLU A 28 -3.79 3.99 -0.75
N LEU A 29 -3.73 2.89 -0.01
CA LEU A 29 -3.94 2.91 1.44
C LEU A 29 -2.89 3.77 2.13
N ASP A 30 -1.62 3.62 1.76
CA ASP A 30 -0.53 4.43 2.30
C ASP A 30 -0.80 5.93 2.08
N GLN A 31 -1.23 6.30 0.88
CA GLN A 31 -1.54 7.70 0.55
C GLN A 31 -2.76 8.21 1.32
N TYR A 32 -3.77 7.36 1.51
CA TYR A 32 -4.94 7.72 2.32
C TYR A 32 -4.53 8.01 3.77
N LEU A 33 -3.72 7.13 4.37
CA LEU A 33 -3.24 7.32 5.74
C LEU A 33 -2.36 8.57 5.86
N ARG A 34 -1.52 8.81 4.86
CA ARG A 34 -0.70 10.02 4.81
C ARG A 34 -1.55 11.28 4.79
N GLY A 35 -2.65 11.26 4.03
CA GLY A 35 -3.59 12.37 3.97
C GLY A 35 -4.19 12.70 5.33
N ILE A 36 -4.57 11.68 6.10
CA ILE A 36 -5.10 11.85 7.45
C ILE A 36 -4.05 12.51 8.36
N ILE A 37 -2.81 12.02 8.31
CA ILE A 37 -1.72 12.53 9.15
C ILE A 37 -1.38 13.98 8.78
N LYS A 38 -1.30 14.26 7.48
CA LYS A 38 -0.86 15.57 6.99
C LYS A 38 -1.93 16.65 7.10
N HIS A 39 -3.17 16.31 6.83
CA HIS A 39 -4.27 17.28 6.78
C HIS A 39 -5.19 17.25 7.99
N GLY A 40 -5.19 16.15 8.75
CA GLY A 40 -6.03 16.03 9.93
C GLY A 40 -7.50 15.83 9.66
N TYR A 41 -7.85 15.31 8.49
CA TYR A 41 -9.24 15.06 8.11
C TYR A 41 -9.43 13.62 7.65
N ILE A 42 -10.59 13.06 8.00
CA ILE A 42 -11.05 11.77 7.48
C ILE A 42 -12.32 12.04 6.69
N GLY A 43 -12.21 12.04 5.36
CA GLY A 43 -13.31 12.45 4.50
C GLY A 43 -13.70 13.90 4.75
N ASN A 44 -14.94 14.12 5.20
CA ASN A 44 -15.49 15.47 5.43
C ASN A 44 -15.42 15.91 6.89
N ARG A 45 -14.87 15.07 7.78
CA ARG A 45 -14.79 15.42 9.20
C ARG A 45 -13.35 15.55 9.66
N GLU A 46 -13.15 16.33 10.70
CA GLU A 46 -11.86 16.47 11.34
C GLU A 46 -11.50 15.18 12.07
N ALA A 47 -10.26 14.71 11.89
CA ALA A 47 -9.76 13.54 12.58
C ALA A 47 -9.41 13.90 14.02
N THR A 48 -9.70 12.98 14.95
CA THR A 48 -9.27 13.15 16.35
C THR A 48 -7.76 12.87 16.45
N GLU A 49 -7.16 13.33 17.53
CA GLU A 49 -5.74 13.09 17.80
C GLU A 49 -5.43 11.59 17.82
N GLY A 50 -6.30 10.79 18.46
CA GLY A 50 -6.15 9.34 18.48
C GLY A 50 -6.25 8.69 17.09
N GLU A 51 -7.09 9.23 16.23
CA GLU A 51 -7.23 8.75 14.87
C GLU A 51 -5.97 9.06 14.03
N VAL A 52 -5.39 10.24 14.21
CA VAL A 52 -4.14 10.62 13.54
C VAL A 52 -3.00 9.72 14.02
N GLU A 53 -2.90 9.46 15.32
CA GLU A 53 -1.89 8.56 15.88
C GLU A 53 -2.04 7.14 15.35
N MET A 54 -3.27 6.64 15.27
CA MET A 54 -3.55 5.30 14.73
C MET A 54 -3.19 5.23 13.23
N ALA A 55 -3.51 6.28 12.47
CA ALA A 55 -3.14 6.33 11.06
C ALA A 55 -1.61 6.27 10.88
N ASP A 56 -0.87 6.96 11.74
CA ASP A 56 0.59 6.93 11.72
C ASP A 56 1.14 5.53 12.04
N LEU A 57 0.60 4.89 13.06
CA LEU A 57 0.97 3.52 13.42
C LEU A 57 0.68 2.54 12.28
N CYS A 58 -0.50 2.64 11.68
CA CYS A 58 -0.88 1.77 10.55
C CYS A 58 0.02 1.99 9.34
N ARG A 59 0.34 3.23 9.03
CA ARG A 59 1.23 3.56 7.92
C ARG A 59 2.63 3.03 8.14
N THR A 60 3.15 3.20 9.34
CA THR A 60 4.47 2.68 9.74
C THR A 60 4.51 1.17 9.60
N LYS A 61 3.48 0.48 10.10
CA LYS A 61 3.38 -0.98 10.01
C LYS A 61 3.30 -1.46 8.56
N LEU A 62 2.51 -0.77 7.75
CA LEU A 62 2.38 -1.10 6.32
C LEU A 62 3.75 -1.00 5.62
N ARG A 63 4.51 0.05 5.88
CA ARG A 63 5.83 0.23 5.29
C ARG A 63 6.83 -0.80 5.78
N GLU A 64 6.78 -1.19 7.05
CA GLU A 64 7.61 -2.27 7.58
C GLU A 64 7.34 -3.59 6.86
N LEU A 65 6.06 -3.95 6.69
CA LEU A 65 5.68 -5.19 6.02
C LEU A 65 6.13 -5.20 4.56
N ILE A 66 6.02 -4.08 3.89
CA ILE A 66 6.46 -3.94 2.50
C ILE A 66 7.98 -4.08 2.39
N ASN A 67 8.73 -3.44 3.28
CA ASN A 67 10.18 -3.51 3.29
C ASN A 67 10.68 -4.92 3.65
N ASP A 68 10.01 -5.59 4.59
CA ASP A 68 10.36 -6.95 5.00
C ASP A 68 10.21 -7.95 3.84
N ASP A 69 9.25 -7.72 2.96
CA ASP A 69 9.05 -8.54 1.76
C ASP A 69 9.93 -8.08 0.58
N GLY A 70 10.78 -7.09 0.78
CA GLY A 70 11.66 -6.58 -0.26
C GLY A 70 10.96 -5.72 -1.31
N LEU A 71 9.76 -5.26 -1.00
CA LEU A 71 8.98 -4.39 -1.88
C LEU A 71 9.21 -2.93 -1.53
N ASN A 72 9.11 -2.07 -2.51
CA ASN A 72 9.20 -0.63 -2.32
C ASN A 72 8.13 0.07 -3.11
N PHE A 73 7.58 1.14 -2.53
CA PHE A 73 6.77 2.08 -3.29
C PHE A 73 7.71 3.03 -4.02
N ASN A 74 7.54 3.14 -5.33
CA ASN A 74 8.24 4.14 -6.12
C ASN A 74 7.49 5.46 -5.97
N GLU A 75 8.06 6.32 -5.19
CA GLU A 75 7.53 7.67 -4.98
C GLU A 75 8.29 8.69 -5.79
#